data_4eb9e85cd3e23182982bc108f0334eb9
#
_entry.id   4eb9e85cd3e23182982bc108f0334eb9
#
_cell.length_a   1.000
_cell.length_b   1.000
_cell.length_c   1.000
_cell.angle_alpha   90.00
_cell.angle_beta   90.00
_cell.angle_gamma   90.00
#
_symmetry.space_group_name_H-M   'P 1'
#
loop_
_entity.id
_entity.type
_entity.pdbx_description
1 polymer ?
#
loop_
_entity_poly.entity_id
_entity_poly.type
_entity_poly.pdbx_seq_one_letter_code
_entity_poly.pdbx_strand_id
1 'polypeptide(L)'
;DARAVKDAAEQEAMRASSKVNDDCMAEFEALIRPGITEKEMAEAIRGIYAAHGCSGVSFPPICGFGAHAADPHHDNDDTPLEAGQCVLIDVGGVYQDYCSDMTRTFFTGEPSEEERKVYELVRQAQAAAEALVKPGVRLCEIDAAARDLITEAGYGPYFNHRLGHFIGLEDHEAGDVSAVNENVVTPGMCFSIEPGIYLPGKFGVRIEDLVLVTEDGCEVLNHSPHELRVHQF
;
A
#
# COMPACT_ATOMS: atom_id res chain seq x y z
N ASP A 1 13.43 18.21 5.98
CA ASP A 1 12.12 18.85 6.00
C ASP A 1 11.51 18.73 7.40
N ALA A 2 10.89 19.80 7.91
CA ALA A 2 10.27 19.80 9.24
C ALA A 2 9.11 18.79 9.37
N ARG A 3 8.43 18.46 8.25
CA ARG A 3 7.34 17.49 8.22
C ARG A 3 7.81 16.04 8.20
N ALA A 4 9.05 15.77 7.84
CA ALA A 4 9.56 14.40 7.74
C ALA A 4 9.61 13.69 9.10
N VAL A 5 9.91 14.43 10.16
CA VAL A 5 10.01 13.93 11.53
C VAL A 5 8.79 14.38 12.32
N LYS A 6 7.92 13.43 12.65
CA LYS A 6 6.68 13.66 13.40
C LYS A 6 6.99 13.81 14.88
N ASP A 7 6.43 14.85 15.52
CA ASP A 7 6.44 14.96 16.97
C ASP A 7 5.48 13.94 17.63
N ALA A 8 5.41 13.91 18.95
CA ALA A 8 4.60 12.92 19.66
C ALA A 8 3.10 13.03 19.35
N ALA A 9 2.57 14.24 19.14
CA ALA A 9 1.16 14.44 18.81
C ALA A 9 0.87 14.03 17.37
N GLU A 10 1.77 14.35 16.44
CA GLU A 10 1.71 13.94 15.04
C GLU A 10 1.80 12.42 14.88
N GLN A 11 2.67 11.76 15.65
CA GLN A 11 2.78 10.30 15.68
C GLN A 11 1.47 9.64 16.12
N GLU A 12 0.80 10.17 17.15
CA GLU A 12 -0.51 9.68 17.59
C GLU A 12 -1.59 9.90 16.52
N ALA A 13 -1.56 11.02 15.82
CA ALA A 13 -2.48 11.28 14.70
C ALA A 13 -2.25 10.30 13.53
N MET A 14 -1.00 9.98 13.19
CA MET A 14 -0.66 8.96 12.19
C MET A 14 -1.17 7.56 12.59
N ARG A 15 -0.99 7.16 13.87
CA ARG A 15 -1.54 5.90 14.39
C ARG A 15 -3.06 5.87 14.30
N ALA A 16 -3.71 6.97 14.69
CA ALA A 16 -5.17 7.07 14.65
C ALA A 16 -5.72 6.98 13.23
N SER A 17 -5.10 7.68 12.27
CA SER A 17 -5.50 7.63 10.87
C SER A 17 -5.29 6.24 10.26
N SER A 18 -4.13 5.61 10.48
CA SER A 18 -3.85 4.25 10.02
C SER A 18 -4.79 3.22 10.65
N LYS A 19 -5.14 3.40 11.93
CA LYS A 19 -6.12 2.53 12.60
C LYS A 19 -7.49 2.60 11.95
N VAL A 20 -7.97 3.79 11.58
CA VAL A 20 -9.25 3.92 10.86
C VAL A 20 -9.17 3.20 9.52
N ASN A 21 -8.05 3.25 8.83
CA ASN A 21 -7.83 2.52 7.58
C ASN A 21 -7.98 0.99 7.78
N ASP A 22 -7.34 0.45 8.82
CA ASP A 22 -7.49 -0.96 9.20
C ASP A 22 -8.94 -1.32 9.59
N ASP A 23 -9.60 -0.47 10.37
CA ASP A 23 -11.00 -0.68 10.81
C ASP A 23 -11.97 -0.73 9.62
N CYS A 24 -11.69 0.00 8.54
CA CYS A 24 -12.50 0.01 7.32
C CYS A 24 -12.25 -1.22 6.42
N MET A 25 -11.12 -1.93 6.59
CA MET A 25 -10.66 -2.93 5.61
C MET A 25 -11.65 -4.07 5.40
N ALA A 26 -12.32 -4.54 6.46
CA ALA A 26 -13.35 -5.59 6.33
C ALA A 26 -14.56 -5.15 5.48
N GLU A 27 -14.91 -3.86 5.53
CA GLU A 27 -15.98 -3.29 4.72
C GLU A 27 -15.53 -3.11 3.27
N PHE A 28 -14.28 -2.71 3.03
CA PHE A 28 -13.70 -2.65 1.68
C PHE A 28 -13.68 -4.04 1.04
N GLU A 29 -13.23 -5.03 1.79
CA GLU A 29 -13.20 -6.42 1.33
C GLU A 29 -14.60 -6.97 1.01
N ALA A 30 -15.62 -6.56 1.77
CA ALA A 30 -17.01 -6.94 1.52
C ALA A 30 -17.59 -6.34 0.22
N LEU A 31 -16.94 -5.33 -0.37
CA LEU A 31 -17.31 -4.79 -1.69
C LEU A 31 -16.90 -5.73 -2.83
N ILE A 32 -16.00 -6.69 -2.59
CA ILE A 32 -15.53 -7.64 -3.61
C ILE A 32 -16.68 -8.61 -3.93
N ARG A 33 -17.44 -8.28 -4.96
CA ARG A 33 -18.60 -9.06 -5.43
C ARG A 33 -18.72 -8.97 -6.96
N PRO A 34 -19.34 -10.01 -7.59
CA PRO A 34 -19.49 -10.01 -9.05
C PRO A 34 -20.19 -8.76 -9.56
N GLY A 35 -19.66 -8.21 -10.64
CA GLY A 35 -20.27 -7.13 -11.38
C GLY A 35 -20.15 -5.74 -10.78
N ILE A 36 -19.56 -5.56 -9.57
CA ILE A 36 -19.22 -4.21 -9.09
C ILE A 36 -18.19 -3.60 -10.02
N THR A 37 -18.36 -2.34 -10.40
CA THR A 37 -17.36 -1.65 -11.21
C THR A 37 -16.29 -1.01 -10.33
N GLU A 38 -15.12 -0.70 -10.92
CA GLU A 38 -14.03 -0.01 -10.21
C GLU A 38 -14.50 1.35 -9.65
N LYS A 39 -15.28 2.12 -10.43
CA LYS A 39 -15.87 3.39 -9.97
C LYS A 39 -16.86 3.21 -8.82
N GLU A 40 -17.73 2.20 -8.91
CA GLU A 40 -18.69 1.93 -7.83
C GLU A 40 -17.97 1.51 -6.55
N MET A 41 -16.92 0.69 -6.65
CA MET A 41 -16.09 0.32 -5.51
C MET A 41 -15.39 1.53 -4.90
N ALA A 42 -14.75 2.37 -5.71
CA ALA A 42 -14.09 3.58 -5.25
C ALA A 42 -15.05 4.57 -4.57
N GLU A 43 -16.26 4.72 -5.08
CA GLU A 43 -17.27 5.60 -4.46
C GLU A 43 -17.78 5.01 -3.14
N ALA A 44 -17.99 3.70 -3.07
CA ALA A 44 -18.37 3.03 -1.83
C ALA A 44 -17.28 3.18 -0.75
N ILE A 45 -16.00 3.07 -1.12
CA ILE A 45 -14.85 3.29 -0.22
C ILE A 45 -14.89 4.70 0.38
N ARG A 46 -15.17 5.74 -0.43
CA ARG A 46 -15.35 7.13 0.06
C ARG A 46 -16.45 7.21 1.12
N GLY A 47 -17.57 6.55 0.88
CA GLY A 47 -18.70 6.50 1.81
C GLY A 47 -18.35 5.80 3.13
N ILE A 48 -17.57 4.73 3.07
CA ILE A 48 -17.10 3.99 4.26
C ILE A 48 -16.17 4.88 5.09
N TYR A 49 -15.18 5.53 4.48
CA TYR A 49 -14.32 6.48 5.21
C TYR A 49 -15.11 7.60 5.89
N ALA A 50 -16.09 8.17 5.20
CA ALA A 50 -16.95 9.20 5.78
C ALA A 50 -17.74 8.68 6.99
N ALA A 51 -18.25 7.44 6.91
CA ALA A 51 -18.96 6.79 8.02
C ALA A 51 -18.06 6.52 9.24
N HIS A 52 -16.75 6.31 9.01
CA HIS A 52 -15.74 6.15 10.07
C HIS A 52 -15.13 7.47 10.55
N GLY A 53 -15.68 8.61 10.14
CA GLY A 53 -15.31 9.94 10.65
C GLY A 53 -14.11 10.58 9.93
N CYS A 54 -13.67 10.07 8.79
CA CYS A 54 -12.70 10.75 7.96
C CYS A 54 -13.31 11.99 7.32
N SER A 55 -12.52 13.07 7.25
CA SER A 55 -12.92 14.32 6.57
C SER A 55 -12.86 14.21 5.04
N GLY A 56 -12.20 13.19 4.52
CA GLY A 56 -12.05 12.89 3.10
C GLY A 56 -11.15 11.68 2.89
N VAL A 57 -10.76 11.46 1.65
CA VAL A 57 -9.75 10.48 1.26
C VAL A 57 -8.39 11.16 1.11
N SER A 58 -7.29 10.46 1.40
CA SER A 58 -5.93 10.97 1.22
C SER A 58 -5.63 11.22 -0.26
N PHE A 59 -6.15 10.33 -1.10
CA PHE A 59 -6.08 10.37 -2.57
C PHE A 59 -7.31 9.64 -3.14
N PRO A 60 -7.62 9.78 -4.45
CA PRO A 60 -8.67 8.99 -5.07
C PRO A 60 -8.39 7.48 -4.92
N PRO A 61 -9.29 6.68 -4.31
CA PRO A 61 -9.07 5.24 -4.18
C PRO A 61 -8.74 4.60 -5.52
N ILE A 62 -7.73 3.74 -5.57
CA ILE A 62 -7.36 2.97 -6.76
C ILE A 62 -7.94 1.57 -6.60
N CYS A 63 -8.82 1.17 -7.53
CA CYS A 63 -9.43 -0.15 -7.58
C CYS A 63 -9.10 -0.77 -8.94
N GLY A 64 -8.04 -1.57 -9.03
CA GLY A 64 -7.62 -2.21 -10.27
C GLY A 64 -8.08 -3.67 -10.33
N PHE A 65 -8.87 -4.03 -11.35
CA PHE A 65 -9.35 -5.40 -11.56
C PHE A 65 -8.60 -6.09 -12.69
N GLY A 66 -8.12 -7.31 -12.45
CA GLY A 66 -7.41 -8.10 -13.44
C GLY A 66 -6.22 -7.37 -14.04
N ALA A 67 -6.23 -7.14 -15.35
CA ALA A 67 -5.16 -6.45 -16.07
C ALA A 67 -4.98 -4.99 -15.67
N HIS A 68 -6.01 -4.31 -15.17
CA HIS A 68 -5.92 -2.94 -14.68
C HIS A 68 -5.05 -2.82 -13.42
N ALA A 69 -4.96 -3.87 -12.61
CA ALA A 69 -4.04 -3.91 -11.47
C ALA A 69 -2.55 -3.83 -11.88
N ALA A 70 -2.24 -4.04 -13.16
CA ALA A 70 -0.89 -3.88 -13.69
C ALA A 70 -0.47 -2.43 -13.95
N ASP A 71 -1.38 -1.48 -13.79
CA ASP A 71 -1.07 -0.04 -13.79
C ASP A 71 -1.10 0.48 -12.34
N PRO A 72 0.06 0.83 -11.76
CA PRO A 72 0.12 1.31 -10.37
C PRO A 72 -0.65 2.61 -10.12
N HIS A 73 -0.95 3.39 -11.18
CA HIS A 73 -1.69 4.65 -11.12
C HIS A 73 -3.02 4.59 -11.89
N HIS A 74 -3.61 3.39 -11.95
CA HIS A 74 -4.85 3.16 -12.70
C HIS A 74 -5.97 4.13 -12.32
N ASP A 75 -6.58 4.73 -13.34
CA ASP A 75 -7.79 5.52 -13.21
C ASP A 75 -9.02 4.60 -13.28
N ASN A 76 -9.80 4.51 -12.21
CA ASN A 76 -10.98 3.66 -12.15
C ASN A 76 -11.96 3.95 -13.30
N ASP A 77 -12.44 2.90 -13.94
CA ASP A 77 -13.46 3.01 -14.99
C ASP A 77 -14.70 2.15 -14.70
N ASP A 78 -15.54 1.93 -15.70
CA ASP A 78 -16.77 1.15 -15.56
C ASP A 78 -16.55 -0.36 -15.78
N THR A 79 -15.30 -0.85 -15.71
CA THR A 79 -14.96 -2.28 -15.81
C THR A 79 -15.54 -3.04 -14.62
N PRO A 80 -16.39 -4.04 -14.87
CA PRO A 80 -16.98 -4.85 -13.81
C PRO A 80 -16.01 -5.92 -13.33
N LEU A 81 -16.09 -6.25 -12.04
CA LEU A 81 -15.33 -7.34 -11.43
C LEU A 81 -15.91 -8.69 -11.88
N GLU A 82 -15.02 -9.56 -12.36
CA GLU A 82 -15.33 -10.92 -12.80
C GLU A 82 -14.63 -11.96 -11.91
N ALA A 83 -15.08 -13.20 -11.99
CA ALA A 83 -14.41 -14.33 -11.35
C ALA A 83 -13.03 -14.60 -12.00
N GLY A 84 -12.05 -15.00 -11.18
CA GLY A 84 -10.71 -15.33 -11.65
C GLY A 84 -9.79 -14.13 -11.87
N GLN A 85 -10.12 -12.98 -11.31
CA GLN A 85 -9.29 -11.77 -11.40
C GLN A 85 -8.58 -11.46 -10.09
N CYS A 86 -7.42 -10.80 -10.16
CA CYS A 86 -6.88 -10.07 -9.02
C CYS A 86 -7.68 -8.77 -8.80
N VAL A 87 -7.72 -8.31 -7.54
CA VAL A 87 -8.35 -7.07 -7.11
C VAL A 87 -7.33 -6.31 -6.28
N LEU A 88 -6.74 -5.28 -6.83
CA LEU A 88 -5.85 -4.38 -6.12
C LEU A 88 -6.68 -3.21 -5.59
N ILE A 89 -6.62 -3.00 -4.27
CA ILE A 89 -7.29 -1.89 -3.58
C ILE A 89 -6.22 -1.08 -2.86
N ASP A 90 -6.06 0.17 -3.30
CA ASP A 90 -5.13 1.14 -2.73
C ASP A 90 -5.95 2.33 -2.21
N VAL A 91 -5.86 2.60 -0.91
CA VAL A 91 -6.81 3.42 -0.18
C VAL A 91 -6.17 4.15 0.99
N GLY A 92 -6.62 5.37 1.21
CA GLY A 92 -6.25 6.16 2.36
C GLY A 92 -7.34 7.16 2.73
N GLY A 93 -7.52 7.40 4.02
CA GLY A 93 -8.46 8.37 4.57
C GLY A 93 -7.74 9.49 5.33
N VAL A 94 -8.35 10.65 5.40
CA VAL A 94 -7.88 11.78 6.22
C VAL A 94 -8.65 11.77 7.54
N TYR A 95 -7.96 11.45 8.61
CA TYR A 95 -8.52 11.44 9.95
C TYR A 95 -7.68 12.31 10.89
N GLN A 96 -8.33 13.24 11.61
CA GLN A 96 -7.64 14.25 12.45
C GLN A 96 -6.53 15.00 11.68
N ASP A 97 -6.85 15.41 10.46
CA ASP A 97 -5.98 16.14 9.52
C ASP A 97 -4.78 15.35 8.97
N TYR A 98 -4.57 14.08 9.37
CA TYR A 98 -3.48 13.24 8.88
C TYR A 98 -3.98 12.19 7.90
N CYS A 99 -3.18 11.98 6.85
CA CYS A 99 -3.42 10.98 5.81
C CYS A 99 -3.02 9.58 6.30
N SER A 100 -3.80 8.57 5.92
CA SER A 100 -3.39 7.17 5.92
C SER A 100 -3.23 6.66 4.51
N ASP A 101 -2.54 5.53 4.37
CA ASP A 101 -2.27 4.87 3.09
C ASP A 101 -2.08 3.38 3.30
N MET A 102 -2.69 2.55 2.46
CA MET A 102 -2.57 1.10 2.52
C MET A 102 -3.02 0.46 1.21
N THR A 103 -2.22 -0.45 0.68
CA THR A 103 -2.60 -1.30 -0.45
C THR A 103 -2.72 -2.76 -0.03
N ARG A 104 -3.78 -3.43 -0.48
CA ARG A 104 -3.94 -4.88 -0.42
C ARG A 104 -4.39 -5.41 -1.78
N THR A 105 -3.97 -6.64 -2.08
CA THR A 105 -4.35 -7.35 -3.30
C THR A 105 -5.08 -8.65 -2.94
N PHE A 106 -6.22 -8.87 -3.56
CA PHE A 106 -7.09 -10.05 -3.37
C PHE A 106 -7.27 -10.79 -4.70
N PHE A 107 -7.89 -11.96 -4.65
CA PHE A 107 -8.25 -12.73 -5.84
C PHE A 107 -9.70 -13.19 -5.77
N THR A 108 -10.36 -13.23 -6.95
CA THR A 108 -11.73 -13.73 -7.09
C THR A 108 -11.69 -15.09 -7.78
N GLY A 109 -11.49 -16.12 -7.01
CA GLY A 109 -11.24 -17.48 -7.48
C GLY A 109 -9.78 -17.91 -7.29
N GLU A 110 -9.48 -19.14 -7.65
CA GLU A 110 -8.16 -19.75 -7.41
C GLU A 110 -7.08 -19.06 -8.25
N PRO A 111 -6.08 -18.40 -7.65
CA PRO A 111 -5.02 -17.77 -8.41
C PRO A 111 -4.11 -18.81 -9.06
N SER A 112 -3.58 -18.45 -10.23
CA SER A 112 -2.56 -19.23 -10.96
C SER A 112 -1.26 -19.37 -10.16
N GLU A 113 -0.38 -20.29 -10.58
CA GLU A 113 0.95 -20.43 -9.98
C GLU A 113 1.78 -19.14 -10.11
N GLU A 114 1.66 -18.42 -11.25
CA GLU A 114 2.35 -17.14 -11.45
C GLU A 114 1.85 -16.07 -10.49
N GLU A 115 0.53 -15.96 -10.31
CA GLU A 115 -0.07 -15.00 -9.37
C GLU A 115 0.33 -15.30 -7.91
N ARG A 116 0.31 -16.56 -7.50
CA ARG A 116 0.76 -16.98 -6.16
C ARG A 116 2.24 -16.66 -5.95
N LYS A 117 3.07 -16.97 -6.94
CA LYS A 117 4.51 -16.70 -6.88
C LYS A 117 4.80 -15.21 -6.76
N VAL A 118 4.14 -14.40 -7.60
CA VAL A 118 4.31 -12.94 -7.59
C VAL A 118 3.81 -12.34 -6.28
N TYR A 119 2.64 -12.78 -5.79
CA TYR A 119 2.10 -12.32 -4.51
C TYR A 119 3.06 -12.58 -3.36
N GLU A 120 3.54 -13.81 -3.25
CA GLU A 120 4.47 -14.20 -2.17
C GLU A 120 5.81 -13.46 -2.26
N LEU A 121 6.29 -13.20 -3.47
CA LEU A 121 7.52 -12.43 -3.69
C LEU A 121 7.35 -10.96 -3.24
N VAL A 122 6.23 -10.33 -3.58
CA VAL A 122 5.91 -8.96 -3.11
C VAL A 122 5.79 -8.92 -1.60
N ARG A 123 5.10 -9.89 -0.99
CA ARG A 123 4.97 -10.01 0.47
C ARG A 123 6.33 -10.16 1.17
N GLN A 124 7.21 -10.99 0.63
CA GLN A 124 8.57 -11.18 1.15
C GLN A 124 9.42 -9.93 1.00
N ALA A 125 9.33 -9.26 -0.15
CA ALA A 125 10.04 -8.02 -0.42
C ALA A 125 9.62 -6.89 0.55
N GLN A 126 8.32 -6.76 0.80
CA GLN A 126 7.76 -5.80 1.74
C GLN A 126 8.25 -6.09 3.17
N ALA A 127 8.15 -7.33 3.62
CA ALA A 127 8.61 -7.72 4.96
C ALA A 127 10.14 -7.53 5.14
N ALA A 128 10.93 -7.80 4.09
CA ALA A 128 12.39 -7.60 4.14
C ALA A 128 12.76 -6.12 4.27
N ALA A 129 12.05 -5.24 3.56
CA ALA A 129 12.25 -3.80 3.65
C ALA A 129 11.85 -3.26 5.04
N GLU A 130 10.68 -3.64 5.55
CA GLU A 130 10.23 -3.24 6.90
C GLU A 130 11.18 -3.67 7.99
N ALA A 131 11.69 -4.91 7.93
CA ALA A 131 12.64 -5.44 8.90
C ALA A 131 13.96 -4.67 8.95
N LEU A 132 14.31 -3.94 7.88
CA LEU A 132 15.53 -3.14 7.83
C LEU A 132 15.34 -1.71 8.35
N VAL A 133 14.08 -1.25 8.50
CA VAL A 133 13.79 0.12 8.95
C VAL A 133 14.22 0.32 10.40
N LYS A 134 15.26 1.13 10.60
CA LYS A 134 15.70 1.60 11.92
C LYS A 134 16.59 2.83 11.77
N PRO A 135 16.78 3.63 12.83
CA PRO A 135 17.70 4.76 12.81
C PRO A 135 19.10 4.36 12.33
N GLY A 136 19.69 5.21 11.49
CA GLY A 136 21.04 5.01 10.97
C GLY A 136 21.13 4.25 9.64
N VAL A 137 20.07 3.60 9.20
CA VAL A 137 20.00 2.98 7.86
C VAL A 137 19.69 4.04 6.81
N ARG A 138 20.26 3.92 5.61
CA ARG A 138 19.93 4.82 4.50
C ARG A 138 18.65 4.38 3.79
N LEU A 139 17.86 5.33 3.31
CA LEU A 139 16.62 5.04 2.59
C LEU A 139 16.84 4.18 1.34
N CYS A 140 17.96 4.38 0.62
CA CYS A 140 18.31 3.54 -0.53
C CYS A 140 18.62 2.07 -0.15
N GLU A 141 19.06 1.79 1.07
CA GLU A 141 19.29 0.42 1.54
C GLU A 141 17.96 -0.29 1.83
N ILE A 142 16.95 0.46 2.28
CA ILE A 142 15.59 -0.06 2.49
C ILE A 142 14.94 -0.39 1.12
N ASP A 143 15.08 0.52 0.14
CA ASP A 143 14.62 0.23 -1.24
C ASP A 143 15.33 -1.01 -1.81
N ALA A 144 16.64 -1.12 -1.66
CA ALA A 144 17.42 -2.26 -2.14
C ALA A 144 16.95 -3.58 -1.53
N ALA A 145 16.59 -3.61 -0.24
CA ALA A 145 16.11 -4.82 0.43
C ALA A 145 14.89 -5.46 -0.26
N ALA A 146 13.97 -4.64 -0.78
CA ALA A 146 12.83 -5.13 -1.55
C ALA A 146 13.17 -5.33 -3.03
N ARG A 147 13.84 -4.35 -3.63
CA ARG A 147 14.13 -4.33 -5.07
C ARG A 147 15.05 -5.46 -5.51
N ASP A 148 16.06 -5.78 -4.73
CA ASP A 148 17.01 -6.84 -5.05
C ASP A 148 16.33 -8.21 -5.05
N LEU A 149 15.46 -8.51 -4.07
CA LEU A 149 14.66 -9.74 -4.04
C LEU A 149 13.79 -9.88 -5.31
N ILE A 150 13.11 -8.82 -5.69
CA ILE A 150 12.25 -8.81 -6.88
C ILE A 150 13.09 -8.97 -8.15
N THR A 151 14.27 -8.33 -8.21
CA THR A 151 15.18 -8.38 -9.36
C THR A 151 15.83 -9.77 -9.50
N GLU A 152 16.31 -10.37 -8.42
CA GLU A 152 16.89 -11.70 -8.40
C GLU A 152 15.89 -12.78 -8.83
N ALA A 153 14.61 -12.59 -8.53
CA ALA A 153 13.54 -13.46 -8.98
C ALA A 153 13.15 -13.27 -10.47
N GLY A 154 13.75 -12.30 -11.16
CA GLY A 154 13.51 -12.02 -12.59
C GLY A 154 12.39 -11.00 -12.86
N TYR A 155 11.84 -10.35 -11.84
CA TYR A 155 10.74 -9.39 -11.98
C TYR A 155 11.18 -7.91 -11.83
N GLY A 156 12.49 -7.63 -11.76
CA GLY A 156 13.01 -6.28 -11.59
C GLY A 156 12.40 -5.22 -12.53
N PRO A 157 12.28 -5.48 -13.86
CA PRO A 157 11.68 -4.52 -14.80
C PRO A 157 10.19 -4.21 -14.53
N TYR A 158 9.52 -5.03 -13.74
CA TYR A 158 8.10 -4.92 -13.42
C TYR A 158 7.84 -4.23 -12.06
N PHE A 159 8.89 -3.86 -11.33
CA PHE A 159 8.83 -2.99 -10.16
C PHE A 159 9.37 -1.61 -10.56
N ASN A 160 8.53 -0.77 -11.12
CA ASN A 160 8.90 0.42 -11.88
C ASN A 160 8.67 1.75 -11.16
N HIS A 161 8.48 1.74 -9.84
CA HIS A 161 8.38 2.95 -9.02
C HIS A 161 9.30 2.88 -7.78
N ARG A 162 9.42 3.96 -7.03
CA ARG A 162 10.10 4.01 -5.74
C ARG A 162 9.44 3.05 -4.73
N LEU A 163 10.18 2.61 -3.73
CA LEU A 163 9.64 1.70 -2.70
C LEU A 163 8.59 2.39 -1.82
N GLY A 164 8.69 3.70 -1.61
CA GLY A 164 7.74 4.41 -0.79
C GLY A 164 7.94 5.92 -0.79
N HIS A 165 7.05 6.62 -0.10
CA HIS A 165 7.04 8.07 0.04
C HIS A 165 6.78 8.49 1.49
N PHE A 166 7.19 9.70 1.83
CA PHE A 166 6.84 10.32 3.10
C PHE A 166 5.38 10.77 3.06
N ILE A 167 4.73 10.70 4.22
CA ILE A 167 3.30 10.96 4.41
C ILE A 167 3.06 11.68 5.74
N GLY A 168 1.98 12.42 5.84
CA GLY A 168 1.60 13.11 7.08
C GLY A 168 0.32 13.92 6.88
N LEU A 169 0.43 15.26 6.84
CA LEU A 169 -0.68 16.16 6.51
C LEU A 169 -1.10 16.07 5.03
N GLU A 170 -0.17 15.65 4.20
CA GLU A 170 -0.41 15.36 2.78
C GLU A 170 -0.04 13.90 2.51
N ASP A 171 -0.70 13.30 1.53
CA ASP A 171 -0.43 11.94 1.08
C ASP A 171 1.03 11.78 0.64
N HIS A 172 1.50 12.64 -0.23
CA HIS A 172 2.90 12.69 -0.64
C HIS A 172 3.59 13.94 -0.09
N GLU A 173 4.38 13.78 0.96
CA GLU A 173 5.24 14.83 1.50
C GLU A 173 6.66 14.76 0.89
N ALA A 174 7.49 15.77 1.14
CA ALA A 174 8.86 15.83 0.64
C ALA A 174 9.73 14.70 1.20
N GLY A 175 10.32 13.92 0.31
CA GLY A 175 11.14 12.75 0.60
C GLY A 175 10.54 11.47 0.03
N ASP A 176 11.39 10.48 -0.18
CA ASP A 176 11.01 9.18 -0.69
C ASP A 176 11.92 8.07 -0.17
N VAL A 177 11.49 6.83 -0.35
CA VAL A 177 12.31 5.63 -0.16
C VAL A 177 12.62 5.10 -1.56
N SER A 178 13.81 5.42 -2.04
CA SER A 178 14.23 5.08 -3.42
C SER A 178 15.70 4.70 -3.49
N ALA A 179 16.07 4.04 -4.58
CA ALA A 179 17.45 3.56 -4.83
C ALA A 179 18.50 4.68 -4.85
N VAL A 180 18.08 5.94 -5.01
CA VAL A 180 18.99 7.10 -5.09
C VAL A 180 19.00 7.97 -3.84
N ASN A 181 18.13 7.68 -2.85
CA ASN A 181 18.05 8.49 -1.65
C ASN A 181 19.00 7.97 -0.56
N GLU A 182 20.14 8.65 -0.39
CA GLU A 182 21.17 8.31 0.60
C GLU A 182 20.91 8.92 2.00
N ASN A 183 19.79 9.63 2.20
CA ASN A 183 19.47 10.19 3.50
C ASN A 183 19.27 9.08 4.53
N VAL A 184 19.69 9.38 5.74
CA VAL A 184 19.65 8.43 6.87
C VAL A 184 18.31 8.52 7.58
N VAL A 185 17.73 7.38 7.90
CA VAL A 185 16.51 7.25 8.69
C VAL A 185 16.75 7.74 10.11
N THR A 186 15.82 8.53 10.63
CA THR A 186 15.85 9.05 12.01
C THR A 186 14.51 8.80 12.70
N PRO A 187 14.50 8.70 14.07
CA PRO A 187 13.25 8.53 14.81
C PRO A 187 12.21 9.62 14.47
N GLY A 188 10.95 9.22 14.41
CA GLY A 188 9.82 10.09 14.08
C GLY A 188 9.55 10.23 12.58
N MET A 189 10.39 9.73 11.69
CA MET A 189 10.07 9.65 10.28
C MET A 189 8.90 8.69 10.04
N CYS A 190 7.99 9.06 9.11
CA CYS A 190 6.86 8.23 8.70
C CYS A 190 6.80 8.17 7.18
N PHE A 191 6.77 6.96 6.63
CA PHE A 191 6.76 6.73 5.18
C PHE A 191 6.13 5.38 4.83
N SER A 192 5.71 5.23 3.56
CA SER A 192 5.18 3.96 3.04
C SER A 192 6.30 2.97 2.68
N ILE A 193 5.96 1.68 2.74
CA ILE A 193 6.73 0.56 2.18
C ILE A 193 5.78 -0.22 1.28
N GLU A 194 5.91 -0.04 -0.04
CA GLU A 194 4.89 -0.44 -1.02
C GLU A 194 5.48 -1.12 -2.27
N PRO A 195 6.26 -2.20 -2.14
CA PRO A 195 6.73 -2.88 -3.32
C PRO A 195 5.57 -3.44 -4.14
N GLY A 196 5.73 -3.45 -5.46
CA GLY A 196 4.75 -4.02 -6.37
C GLY A 196 5.40 -4.65 -7.58
N ILE A 197 4.70 -5.61 -8.18
CA ILE A 197 5.05 -6.23 -9.45
C ILE A 197 3.85 -6.13 -10.37
N TYR A 198 4.05 -5.50 -11.53
CA TYR A 198 2.99 -5.18 -12.48
C TYR A 198 3.29 -5.83 -13.83
N LEU A 199 2.51 -6.84 -14.21
CA LEU A 199 2.67 -7.58 -15.46
C LEU A 199 1.66 -7.06 -16.49
N PRO A 200 2.08 -6.21 -17.44
CA PRO A 200 1.16 -5.56 -18.38
C PRO A 200 0.26 -6.55 -19.12
N GLY A 201 -1.05 -6.25 -19.13
CA GLY A 201 -2.06 -7.09 -19.76
C GLY A 201 -2.41 -8.37 -19.02
N LYS A 202 -1.82 -8.60 -17.85
CA LYS A 202 -2.10 -9.78 -17.00
C LYS A 202 -2.70 -9.38 -15.67
N PHE A 203 -1.87 -8.96 -14.71
CA PHE A 203 -2.25 -8.58 -13.36
C PHE A 203 -1.14 -7.78 -12.68
N GLY A 204 -1.45 -7.21 -11.53
CA GLY A 204 -0.48 -6.57 -10.64
C GLY A 204 -0.73 -6.92 -9.19
N VAL A 205 0.34 -6.89 -8.39
CA VAL A 205 0.29 -7.07 -6.95
C VAL A 205 1.08 -5.95 -6.29
N ARG A 206 0.47 -5.27 -5.32
CA ARG A 206 1.11 -4.36 -4.37
C ARG A 206 0.64 -4.70 -2.97
N ILE A 207 1.57 -4.66 -2.02
CA ILE A 207 1.29 -4.75 -0.59
C ILE A 207 2.00 -3.57 0.06
N GLU A 208 1.27 -2.78 0.80
CA GLU A 208 1.72 -1.52 1.35
C GLU A 208 1.30 -1.34 2.79
N ASP A 209 2.24 -0.89 3.58
CA ASP A 209 2.02 -0.38 4.93
C ASP A 209 2.78 0.92 5.17
N LEU A 210 2.30 1.70 6.12
CA LEU A 210 3.03 2.82 6.67
C LEU A 210 3.90 2.34 7.84
N VAL A 211 5.11 2.86 7.91
CA VAL A 211 6.02 2.66 9.04
C VAL A 211 6.33 3.98 9.73
N LEU A 212 6.36 3.94 11.06
CA LEU A 212 6.82 5.03 11.92
C LEU A 212 8.13 4.62 12.58
N VAL A 213 9.19 5.37 12.34
CA VAL A 213 10.52 5.05 12.88
C VAL A 213 10.57 5.35 14.37
N THR A 214 10.98 4.35 15.15
CA THR A 214 11.19 4.43 16.61
C THR A 214 12.67 4.66 16.94
N GLU A 215 13.02 4.70 18.23
CA GLU A 215 14.41 4.91 18.69
C GLU A 215 15.35 3.74 18.29
N ASP A 216 14.81 2.54 18.10
CA ASP A 216 15.58 1.31 17.86
C ASP A 216 15.09 0.44 16.66
N GLY A 217 14.04 0.87 16.00
CA GLY A 217 13.44 0.13 14.88
C GLY A 217 12.34 0.92 14.18
N CYS A 218 11.22 0.26 13.90
CA CYS A 218 10.00 0.92 13.43
C CYS A 218 8.75 0.21 13.97
N GLU A 219 7.66 0.95 14.01
CA GLU A 219 6.31 0.48 14.21
C GLU A 219 5.61 0.44 12.85
N VAL A 220 5.06 -0.72 12.47
CA VAL A 220 4.17 -0.83 11.31
C VAL A 220 2.79 -0.36 11.75
N LEU A 221 2.24 0.64 11.07
CA LEU A 221 0.99 1.29 11.46
C LEU A 221 -0.26 0.56 10.95
N ASN A 222 -0.13 -0.27 9.92
CA ASN A 222 -1.23 -1.03 9.33
C ASN A 222 -1.16 -2.49 9.81
N HIS A 223 -2.28 -3.02 10.25
CA HIS A 223 -2.37 -4.37 10.82
C HIS A 223 -3.27 -5.31 10.02
N SER A 224 -3.81 -4.84 8.89
CA SER A 224 -4.56 -5.68 7.96
C SER A 224 -3.69 -6.83 7.44
N PRO A 225 -4.20 -8.08 7.40
CA PRO A 225 -3.40 -9.25 7.03
C PRO A 225 -2.73 -9.15 5.67
N HIS A 226 -1.50 -9.71 5.57
CA HIS A 226 -0.71 -9.78 4.35
C HIS A 226 -0.84 -11.11 3.60
N GLU A 227 -1.56 -12.07 4.16
CA GLU A 227 -1.75 -13.38 3.54
C GLU A 227 -2.63 -13.25 2.29
N LEU A 228 -2.32 -14.07 1.28
CA LEU A 228 -3.13 -14.17 0.08
C LEU A 228 -4.54 -14.60 0.44
N ARG A 229 -5.54 -13.80 0.08
CA ARG A 229 -6.96 -14.07 0.32
C ARG A 229 -7.73 -14.21 -0.98
N VAL A 230 -8.62 -15.21 -0.99
CA VAL A 230 -9.43 -15.59 -2.16
C VAL A 230 -10.91 -15.45 -1.83
N HIS A 231 -11.62 -14.69 -2.64
CA HIS A 231 -13.07 -14.55 -2.59
C HIS A 231 -13.69 -15.47 -3.65
N GLN A 232 -14.64 -16.28 -3.23
CA GLN A 232 -15.38 -17.18 -4.13
C GLN A 232 -16.76 -16.59 -4.44
N PHE A 233 -17.14 -16.54 -5.69
CA PHE A 233 -18.48 -16.22 -6.18
C PHE A 233 -18.85 -16.94 -7.48
#